data_549970cc5e140dd8ebf1ae6f5cebf1d0
#
_entry.id   549970cc5e140dd8ebf1ae6f5cebf1d0
#
_cell.length_a   1.000
_cell.length_b   1.000
_cell.length_c   1.000
_cell.angle_alpha   90.00
_cell.angle_beta   90.00
_cell.angle_gamma   90.00
#
_symmetry.space_group_name_H-M   'P 1'
#
loop_
_entity.id
_entity.type
_entity.pdbx_description
1 polymer ?
#
loop_
_entity_poly.entity_id
_entity_poly.type
_entity_poly.pdbx_seq_one_letter_code
_entity_poly.pdbx_strand_id
1 'polypeptide(L)'
;MSGIRYVEIGASDLARSLDFYQDLLGFRPAGGVGWSRGQRAHWLEAGPALVKLVDVGAGDLGGWDHDDDLQRGIRHVGWKVGDVDLQAERLRDAGVVFTIEPTDAVGDVRLAFFLDPDGALLEVIDGHLHYHTTYSAELAERERAAAAQRPRTAGPAFDHVAVTVEDLDKTLAFYRDALGYELIGELDHGGPQGFLITYLQAGGVVLEVFTFTAPKSPNPWTPDEPRLGLRGIGIGVADPDEAVRRLAAAGADEVPGDGGDAGGRLLTDSDGIPLRAVPAR
;
A
#
# COMPACT_ATOMS: atom_id res chain seq x y z
N MET A 1 -10.38 -0.92 16.13
CA MET A 1 -10.82 -0.95 14.71
C MET A 1 -9.75 -1.62 13.88
N SER A 2 -10.13 -2.44 12.92
CA SER A 2 -9.20 -3.01 11.95
C SER A 2 -8.67 -1.89 11.04
N GLY A 3 -7.45 -2.04 10.53
CA GLY A 3 -6.88 -1.07 9.59
C GLY A 3 -5.51 -1.50 9.11
N ILE A 4 -5.03 -0.89 8.05
CA ILE A 4 -3.65 -1.09 7.58
C ILE A 4 -2.70 -0.49 8.61
N ARG A 5 -1.75 -1.30 9.06
CA ARG A 5 -0.75 -0.94 10.06
C ARG A 5 0.61 -0.67 9.43
N TYR A 6 0.92 -1.40 8.38
CA TYR A 6 2.20 -1.25 7.68
C TYR A 6 2.14 -1.85 6.26
N VAL A 7 3.08 -1.45 5.45
CA VAL A 7 3.48 -2.15 4.22
C VAL A 7 4.82 -2.83 4.46
N GLU A 8 5.00 -4.04 3.91
CA GLU A 8 6.26 -4.76 3.92
C GLU A 8 6.96 -4.60 2.57
N ILE A 9 8.23 -4.17 2.61
CA ILE A 9 9.05 -3.91 1.41
C ILE A 9 10.35 -4.70 1.54
N GLY A 10 10.68 -5.50 0.54
CA GLY A 10 11.92 -6.26 0.46
C GLY A 10 13.06 -5.41 -0.08
N ALA A 11 14.19 -5.43 0.61
CA ALA A 11 15.40 -4.71 0.26
C ALA A 11 16.58 -5.66 -0.02
N SER A 12 17.30 -5.43 -1.10
CA SER A 12 18.54 -6.16 -1.41
C SER A 12 19.74 -5.66 -0.61
N ASP A 13 19.74 -4.37 -0.29
CA ASP A 13 20.71 -3.69 0.56
C ASP A 13 19.95 -2.79 1.54
N LEU A 14 19.82 -3.28 2.78
CA LEU A 14 19.04 -2.60 3.81
C LEU A 14 19.61 -1.22 4.15
N ALA A 15 20.94 -1.02 4.09
CA ALA A 15 21.55 0.28 4.37
C ALA A 15 21.12 1.31 3.32
N ARG A 16 21.22 0.94 2.04
CA ARG A 16 20.77 1.79 0.92
C ARG A 16 19.28 2.13 1.03
N SER A 17 18.44 1.15 1.37
CA SER A 17 17.01 1.40 1.54
C SER A 17 16.73 2.28 2.77
N LEU A 18 17.46 2.12 3.87
CA LEU A 18 17.34 2.99 5.04
C LEU A 18 17.72 4.45 4.70
N ASP A 19 18.82 4.68 3.97
CA ASP A 19 19.19 6.01 3.51
C ASP A 19 18.06 6.63 2.66
N PHE A 20 17.46 5.84 1.77
CA PHE A 20 16.34 6.31 0.94
C PHE A 20 15.10 6.68 1.78
N TYR A 21 14.64 5.78 2.63
CA TYR A 21 13.41 6.00 3.39
C TYR A 21 13.58 6.98 4.56
N GLN A 22 14.72 6.99 5.23
CA GLN A 22 14.97 7.88 6.37
C GLN A 22 15.49 9.25 5.93
N ASP A 23 16.56 9.29 5.13
CA ASP A 23 17.23 10.54 4.83
C ASP A 23 16.52 11.31 3.70
N LEU A 24 15.99 10.61 2.68
CA LEU A 24 15.35 11.26 1.55
C LEU A 24 13.85 11.45 1.77
N LEU A 25 13.11 10.42 2.23
CA LEU A 25 11.67 10.54 2.52
C LEU A 25 11.39 11.06 3.94
N GLY A 26 12.38 11.05 4.84
CA GLY A 26 12.26 11.62 6.19
C GLY A 26 11.50 10.73 7.19
N PHE A 27 11.40 9.41 6.94
CA PHE A 27 10.76 8.50 7.88
C PHE A 27 11.67 8.24 9.07
N ARG A 28 11.07 8.00 10.25
CA ARG A 28 11.82 7.85 11.49
C ARG A 28 11.85 6.38 11.92
N PRO A 29 12.96 5.91 12.53
CA PRO A 29 12.99 4.58 13.10
C PRO A 29 11.86 4.36 14.13
N ALA A 30 11.13 3.25 13.99
CA ALA A 30 10.00 2.86 14.84
C ALA A 30 10.37 1.60 15.66
N GLY A 31 11.23 1.75 16.65
CA GLY A 31 11.66 0.64 17.49
C GLY A 31 12.94 -0.04 17.01
N GLY A 32 13.20 -1.25 17.52
CA GLY A 32 14.40 -2.00 17.24
C GLY A 32 14.36 -2.82 15.95
N VAL A 33 15.42 -3.62 15.76
CA VAL A 33 15.47 -4.63 14.69
C VAL A 33 14.41 -5.69 14.98
N GLY A 34 13.55 -5.96 13.99
CA GLY A 34 12.59 -7.05 13.99
C GLY A 34 13.04 -8.18 13.07
N TRP A 35 12.18 -9.17 12.93
CA TRP A 35 12.38 -10.29 12.01
C TRP A 35 11.12 -10.47 11.16
N SER A 36 11.28 -10.90 9.94
CA SER A 36 10.20 -11.31 9.06
C SER A 36 10.59 -12.63 8.41
N ARG A 37 9.90 -13.72 8.75
CA ARG A 37 10.20 -15.05 8.19
C ARG A 37 11.69 -15.44 8.27
N GLY A 38 12.33 -15.13 9.40
CA GLY A 38 13.76 -15.38 9.61
C GLY A 38 14.72 -14.35 8.99
N GLN A 39 14.20 -13.36 8.28
CA GLN A 39 14.97 -12.24 7.71
C GLN A 39 14.95 -11.04 8.67
N ARG A 40 16.05 -10.26 8.68
CA ARG A 40 16.10 -9.01 9.46
C ARG A 40 15.12 -8.00 8.90
N ALA A 41 14.46 -7.26 9.79
CA ALA A 41 13.54 -6.20 9.40
C ALA A 41 13.75 -4.95 10.23
N HIS A 42 13.53 -3.79 9.61
CA HIS A 42 13.54 -2.49 10.24
C HIS A 42 12.18 -1.83 10.09
N TRP A 43 11.72 -1.20 11.17
CA TRP A 43 10.45 -0.50 11.19
C TRP A 43 10.67 1.00 11.12
N LEU A 44 9.90 1.67 10.25
CA LEU A 44 9.94 3.11 10.09
C LEU A 44 8.55 3.71 10.29
N GLU A 45 8.48 4.81 11.04
CA GLU A 45 7.28 5.62 11.17
C GLU A 45 7.10 6.47 9.91
N ALA A 46 5.96 6.31 9.25
CA ALA A 46 5.56 7.05 8.06
C ALA A 46 4.20 7.75 8.25
N GLY A 47 3.93 8.29 9.42
CA GLY A 47 2.64 8.90 9.77
C GLY A 47 1.64 7.88 10.35
N PRO A 48 0.44 7.70 9.75
CA PRO A 48 -0.61 6.85 10.32
C PRO A 48 -0.31 5.36 10.26
N ALA A 49 0.64 4.93 9.41
CA ALA A 49 1.09 3.56 9.30
C ALA A 49 2.61 3.48 9.25
N LEU A 50 3.15 2.27 9.26
CA LEU A 50 4.58 2.00 9.27
C LEU A 50 5.05 1.45 7.92
N VAL A 51 6.33 1.59 7.65
CA VAL A 51 7.05 0.82 6.64
C VAL A 51 7.89 -0.24 7.34
N LYS A 52 7.80 -1.49 6.90
CA LYS A 52 8.63 -2.59 7.34
C LYS A 52 9.60 -2.95 6.21
N LEU A 53 10.85 -2.55 6.33
CA LEU A 53 11.93 -2.93 5.41
C LEU A 53 12.49 -4.28 5.82
N VAL A 54 12.50 -5.25 4.90
CA VAL A 54 13.01 -6.60 5.14
C VAL A 54 14.26 -6.84 4.30
N ASP A 55 15.34 -7.23 4.97
CA ASP A 55 16.59 -7.62 4.34
C ASP A 55 16.42 -8.99 3.68
N VAL A 56 16.15 -9.00 2.39
CA VAL A 56 16.00 -10.22 1.59
C VAL A 56 17.30 -10.63 0.90
N GLY A 57 18.29 -9.74 0.89
CA GLY A 57 19.54 -9.95 0.17
C GLY A 57 19.35 -9.98 -1.35
N ALA A 58 20.12 -10.81 -2.03
CA ALA A 58 19.97 -10.96 -3.48
C ALA A 58 18.60 -11.55 -3.82
N GLY A 59 17.88 -10.90 -4.73
CA GLY A 59 16.54 -11.29 -5.18
C GLY A 59 16.13 -10.46 -6.38
N ASP A 60 14.91 -10.67 -6.84
CA ASP A 60 14.27 -9.89 -7.89
C ASP A 60 12.83 -9.50 -7.46
N LEU A 61 12.07 -8.93 -8.38
CA LEU A 61 10.67 -8.52 -8.12
C LEU A 61 9.68 -9.71 -8.07
N GLY A 62 10.16 -10.96 -8.14
CA GLY A 62 9.32 -12.16 -8.06
C GLY A 62 8.28 -12.22 -9.19
N GLY A 63 8.64 -11.79 -10.41
CA GLY A 63 7.75 -11.75 -11.57
C GLY A 63 6.78 -10.56 -11.60
N TRP A 64 6.93 -9.58 -10.69
CA TRP A 64 6.18 -8.34 -10.79
C TRP A 64 6.68 -7.51 -11.98
N ASP A 65 5.74 -7.07 -12.83
CA ASP A 65 6.00 -6.25 -14.01
C ASP A 65 5.30 -4.89 -13.87
N HIS A 66 6.08 -3.81 -13.82
CA HIS A 66 5.54 -2.46 -13.71
C HIS A 66 4.87 -1.96 -15.00
N ASP A 67 5.15 -2.60 -16.15
CA ASP A 67 4.53 -2.27 -17.42
C ASP A 67 3.20 -3.02 -17.65
N ASP A 68 2.85 -3.98 -16.77
CA ASP A 68 1.57 -4.69 -16.81
C ASP A 68 0.57 -4.11 -15.79
N ASP A 69 -0.16 -3.10 -16.21
CA ASP A 69 -1.23 -2.50 -15.40
C ASP A 69 -2.34 -3.47 -14.98
N LEU A 70 -2.46 -4.60 -15.68
CA LEU A 70 -3.47 -5.61 -15.41
C LEU A 70 -3.00 -6.68 -14.42
N GLN A 71 -1.75 -6.65 -13.97
CA GLN A 71 -1.24 -7.64 -13.03
C GLN A 71 -1.89 -7.46 -11.66
N ARG A 72 -2.51 -8.53 -11.14
CA ARG A 72 -3.13 -8.53 -9.80
C ARG A 72 -2.06 -8.49 -8.71
N GLY A 73 -2.39 -7.88 -7.59
CA GLY A 73 -1.48 -7.77 -6.44
C GLY A 73 -1.32 -6.34 -5.94
N ILE A 74 -0.28 -6.08 -5.18
CA ILE A 74 0.03 -4.75 -4.64
C ILE A 74 0.73 -3.94 -5.72
N ARG A 75 0.08 -2.87 -6.20
CA ARG A 75 0.58 -2.01 -7.29
C ARG A 75 1.62 -1.02 -6.81
N HIS A 76 1.24 -0.20 -5.84
CA HIS A 76 2.08 0.87 -5.31
C HIS A 76 1.67 1.26 -3.88
N VAL A 77 2.50 2.09 -3.28
CA VAL A 77 2.20 2.75 -2.01
C VAL A 77 2.28 4.25 -2.21
N GLY A 78 1.24 4.96 -1.79
CA GLY A 78 1.14 6.42 -1.87
C GLY A 78 1.52 7.11 -0.58
N TRP A 79 2.26 8.22 -0.74
CA TRP A 79 2.68 9.11 0.33
C TRP A 79 2.08 10.49 0.13
N LYS A 80 1.24 10.92 1.08
CA LYS A 80 0.71 12.29 1.08
C LYS A 80 1.79 13.28 1.40
N VAL A 81 1.99 14.27 0.53
CA VAL A 81 2.93 15.37 0.71
C VAL A 81 2.20 16.70 0.79
N GLY A 82 2.90 17.77 1.12
CA GLY A 82 2.33 19.12 1.11
C GLY A 82 2.38 19.80 -0.26
N ASP A 83 3.31 19.35 -1.11
CA ASP A 83 3.54 19.88 -2.46
C ASP A 83 4.36 18.87 -3.26
N VAL A 84 3.74 18.31 -4.30
CA VAL A 84 4.35 17.26 -5.14
C VAL A 84 5.55 17.80 -5.91
N ASP A 85 5.48 19.01 -6.46
CA ASP A 85 6.59 19.59 -7.24
C ASP A 85 7.82 19.82 -6.35
N LEU A 86 7.63 20.34 -5.13
CA LEU A 86 8.72 20.52 -4.18
C LEU A 86 9.34 19.16 -3.76
N GLN A 87 8.52 18.15 -3.54
CA GLN A 87 9.02 16.83 -3.20
C GLN A 87 9.73 16.17 -4.38
N ALA A 88 9.19 16.30 -5.60
CA ALA A 88 9.80 15.78 -6.82
C ALA A 88 11.16 16.44 -7.11
N GLU A 89 11.31 17.74 -6.88
CA GLU A 89 12.61 18.43 -7.00
C GLU A 89 13.65 17.77 -6.09
N ARG A 90 13.32 17.57 -4.81
CA ARG A 90 14.22 16.91 -3.83
C ARG A 90 14.61 15.49 -4.25
N LEU A 91 13.62 14.70 -4.72
CA LEU A 91 13.84 13.33 -5.18
C LEU A 91 14.75 13.30 -6.42
N ARG A 92 14.54 14.22 -7.37
CA ARG A 92 15.35 14.34 -8.59
C ARG A 92 16.78 14.76 -8.30
N ASP A 93 16.98 15.70 -7.39
CA ASP A 93 18.31 16.13 -6.93
C ASP A 93 19.10 14.99 -6.27
N ALA A 94 18.40 14.03 -5.66
CA ALA A 94 18.97 12.81 -5.12
C ALA A 94 19.16 11.68 -6.16
N GLY A 95 18.83 11.93 -7.44
CA GLY A 95 18.99 10.97 -8.53
C GLY A 95 17.87 9.92 -8.65
N VAL A 96 16.72 10.14 -8.01
CA VAL A 96 15.56 9.23 -8.14
C VAL A 96 14.97 9.34 -9.54
N VAL A 97 14.69 8.18 -10.13
CA VAL A 97 14.09 8.08 -11.47
C VAL A 97 12.57 8.00 -11.34
N PHE A 98 11.88 8.93 -12.00
CA PHE A 98 10.43 8.95 -12.08
C PHE A 98 9.94 8.03 -13.21
N THR A 99 8.90 7.25 -12.94
CA THR A 99 8.12 6.53 -13.95
C THR A 99 6.99 7.41 -14.50
N ILE A 100 6.44 8.30 -13.64
CA ILE A 100 5.51 9.35 -14.04
C ILE A 100 5.96 10.65 -13.36
N GLU A 101 6.31 11.66 -14.17
CA GLU A 101 6.66 12.99 -13.70
C GLU A 101 5.45 13.70 -13.08
N PRO A 102 5.64 14.71 -12.21
CA PRO A 102 4.55 15.46 -11.60
C PRO A 102 3.48 15.87 -12.58
N THR A 103 2.27 15.38 -12.38
CA THR A 103 1.12 15.59 -13.26
C THR A 103 -0.17 15.78 -12.47
N ASP A 104 -1.11 16.52 -13.05
CA ASP A 104 -2.44 16.70 -12.47
C ASP A 104 -3.31 15.47 -12.72
N ALA A 105 -4.13 15.11 -11.75
CA ALA A 105 -5.06 14.01 -11.80
C ALA A 105 -6.50 14.49 -11.52
N VAL A 106 -7.38 13.58 -11.08
CA VAL A 106 -8.79 13.91 -10.85
C VAL A 106 -8.96 14.77 -9.59
N GLY A 107 -9.74 15.82 -9.69
CA GLY A 107 -9.96 16.79 -8.62
C GLY A 107 -8.83 17.79 -8.50
N ASP A 108 -8.41 18.07 -7.27
CA ASP A 108 -7.28 18.95 -6.99
C ASP A 108 -5.97 18.16 -6.77
N VAL A 109 -5.95 16.90 -7.20
CA VAL A 109 -4.82 16.00 -7.00
C VAL A 109 -3.72 16.30 -8.00
N ARG A 110 -2.49 16.40 -7.48
CA ARG A 110 -1.26 16.32 -8.23
C ARG A 110 -0.45 15.14 -7.70
N LEU A 111 0.18 14.37 -8.60
CA LEU A 111 0.89 13.14 -8.25
C LEU A 111 2.17 12.95 -9.08
N ALA A 112 3.06 12.10 -8.59
CA ALA A 112 4.20 11.60 -9.36
C ALA A 112 4.54 10.19 -8.88
N PHE A 113 5.00 9.33 -9.81
CA PHE A 113 5.44 7.97 -9.50
C PHE A 113 6.93 7.80 -9.70
N PHE A 114 7.56 7.03 -8.83
CA PHE A 114 8.98 6.72 -8.87
C PHE A 114 9.26 5.36 -8.24
N LEU A 115 10.45 4.83 -8.50
CA LEU A 115 10.89 3.57 -7.90
C LEU A 115 11.78 3.81 -6.68
N ASP A 116 11.61 2.97 -5.66
CA ASP A 116 12.60 2.86 -4.60
C ASP A 116 13.88 2.17 -5.12
N PRO A 117 14.96 2.08 -4.31
CA PRO A 117 16.20 1.45 -4.75
C PRO A 117 16.09 -0.01 -5.23
N ASP A 118 15.05 -0.72 -4.84
CA ASP A 118 14.83 -2.15 -5.15
C ASP A 118 13.60 -2.39 -6.04
N GLY A 119 13.06 -1.33 -6.64
CA GLY A 119 11.99 -1.40 -7.63
C GLY A 119 10.57 -1.40 -7.05
N ALA A 120 10.36 -1.08 -5.77
CA ALA A 120 9.02 -0.79 -5.29
C ALA A 120 8.46 0.47 -5.94
N LEU A 121 7.27 0.39 -6.54
CA LEU A 121 6.60 1.56 -7.10
C LEU A 121 5.98 2.40 -5.99
N LEU A 122 6.42 3.64 -5.91
CA LEU A 122 5.99 4.61 -4.92
C LEU A 122 5.34 5.82 -5.59
N GLU A 123 4.36 6.40 -4.92
CA GLU A 123 3.67 7.61 -5.33
C GLU A 123 3.86 8.71 -4.30
N VAL A 124 4.05 9.95 -4.75
CA VAL A 124 3.79 11.14 -3.95
C VAL A 124 2.56 11.85 -4.50
N ILE A 125 1.67 12.24 -3.58
CA ILE A 125 0.37 12.82 -3.92
C ILE A 125 0.04 13.98 -2.99
N ASP A 126 -0.52 15.07 -3.52
CA ASP A 126 -1.12 16.15 -2.74
C ASP A 126 -2.58 16.40 -3.14
N GLY A 127 -3.19 17.44 -2.60
CA GLY A 127 -4.59 17.74 -2.88
C GLY A 127 -5.59 16.73 -2.32
N HIS A 128 -6.78 16.66 -2.92
CA HIS A 128 -7.84 15.72 -2.55
C HIS A 128 -8.63 15.26 -3.79
N LEU A 129 -9.24 14.09 -3.69
CA LEU A 129 -10.00 13.49 -4.79
C LEU A 129 -11.40 14.12 -4.91
N HIS A 130 -11.86 14.28 -6.15
CA HIS A 130 -13.26 14.56 -6.47
C HIS A 130 -13.89 13.28 -7.02
N TYR A 131 -14.46 12.48 -6.12
CA TYR A 131 -15.06 11.19 -6.49
C TYR A 131 -16.21 11.35 -7.50
N HIS A 132 -16.25 10.49 -8.51
CA HIS A 132 -17.39 10.42 -9.43
C HIS A 132 -18.63 9.85 -8.72
N THR A 133 -18.43 8.91 -7.81
CA THR A 133 -19.45 8.42 -6.88
C THR A 133 -18.93 8.55 -5.46
N THR A 134 -19.66 9.23 -4.58
CA THR A 134 -19.32 9.37 -3.16
C THR A 134 -20.25 8.50 -2.33
N TYR A 135 -19.69 7.54 -1.59
CA TYR A 135 -20.44 6.68 -0.66
C TYR A 135 -20.48 7.25 0.74
N SER A 136 -19.40 7.91 1.18
CA SER A 136 -19.32 8.58 2.48
C SER A 136 -18.92 10.03 2.30
N ALA A 137 -19.90 10.93 2.39
CA ALA A 137 -19.65 12.37 2.34
C ALA A 137 -18.79 12.85 3.53
N GLU A 138 -18.91 12.20 4.70
CA GLU A 138 -18.10 12.51 5.87
C GLU A 138 -16.62 12.21 5.64
N LEU A 139 -16.30 11.02 5.08
CA LEU A 139 -14.92 10.63 4.80
C LEU A 139 -14.30 11.50 3.70
N ALA A 140 -15.03 11.78 2.62
CA ALA A 140 -14.59 12.66 1.55
C ALA A 140 -14.31 14.09 2.05
N GLU A 141 -15.19 14.63 2.92
CA GLU A 141 -15.00 15.95 3.52
C GLU A 141 -13.80 15.96 4.48
N ARG A 142 -13.57 14.88 5.24
CA ARG A 142 -12.41 14.75 6.10
C ARG A 142 -11.10 14.75 5.31
N GLU A 143 -11.06 14.04 4.17
CA GLU A 143 -9.93 14.06 3.25
C GLU A 143 -9.67 15.49 2.73
N ARG A 144 -10.70 16.15 2.22
CA ARG A 144 -10.62 17.53 1.74
C ARG A 144 -10.12 18.50 2.81
N ALA A 145 -10.65 18.40 4.02
CA ALA A 145 -10.25 19.26 5.14
C ALA A 145 -8.80 19.00 5.57
N ALA A 146 -8.35 17.75 5.56
CA ALA A 146 -6.97 17.40 5.87
C ALA A 146 -6.00 17.92 4.80
N ALA A 147 -6.34 17.81 3.53
CA ALA A 147 -5.55 18.36 2.41
C ALA A 147 -5.42 19.90 2.53
N ALA A 148 -6.53 20.59 2.79
CA ALA A 148 -6.54 22.05 2.94
C ALA A 148 -5.71 22.57 4.12
N GLN A 149 -5.49 21.75 5.16
CA GLN A 149 -4.71 22.11 6.35
C GLN A 149 -3.25 21.65 6.25
N ARG A 150 -2.88 20.86 5.23
CA ARG A 150 -1.52 20.34 5.12
C ARG A 150 -0.54 21.43 4.68
N PRO A 151 0.52 21.69 5.45
CA PRO A 151 1.52 22.68 5.05
C PRO A 151 2.24 22.26 3.77
N ARG A 152 2.51 23.18 2.86
CA ARG A 152 3.26 22.91 1.62
C ARG A 152 4.63 22.25 1.87
N THR A 153 5.25 22.52 3.01
CA THR A 153 6.54 21.93 3.41
C THR A 153 6.39 20.60 4.15
N ALA A 154 5.16 20.06 4.30
CA ALA A 154 4.96 18.80 4.96
C ALA A 154 5.57 17.66 4.12
N GLY A 155 6.47 16.91 4.73
CA GLY A 155 7.09 15.74 4.12
C GLY A 155 6.11 14.57 3.93
N PRO A 156 6.57 13.50 3.27
CA PRO A 156 5.76 12.32 3.01
C PRO A 156 5.19 11.68 4.27
N ALA A 157 3.93 11.28 4.20
CA ALA A 157 3.26 10.48 5.21
C ALA A 157 2.40 9.43 4.51
N PHE A 158 2.28 8.25 5.09
CA PHE A 158 1.50 7.14 4.54
C PHE A 158 0.08 7.60 4.20
N ASP A 159 -0.33 7.41 2.96
CA ASP A 159 -1.66 7.79 2.46
C ASP A 159 -2.48 6.55 2.10
N HIS A 160 -2.01 5.76 1.14
CA HIS A 160 -2.74 4.59 0.65
C HIS A 160 -1.83 3.43 0.24
N VAL A 161 -2.43 2.25 0.12
CA VAL A 161 -1.91 1.11 -0.63
C VAL A 161 -2.85 0.83 -1.78
N ALA A 162 -2.31 0.72 -2.99
CA ALA A 162 -3.07 0.38 -4.17
C ALA A 162 -2.91 -1.09 -4.53
N VAL A 163 -4.03 -1.71 -4.90
CA VAL A 163 -4.08 -3.11 -5.31
C VAL A 163 -4.89 -3.28 -6.59
N THR A 164 -4.48 -4.21 -7.46
CA THR A 164 -5.32 -4.69 -8.58
C THR A 164 -5.96 -6.01 -8.19
N VAL A 165 -7.27 -6.12 -8.43
CA VAL A 165 -8.06 -7.30 -8.06
C VAL A 165 -8.87 -7.83 -9.25
N GLU A 166 -9.22 -9.11 -9.22
CA GLU A 166 -10.06 -9.76 -10.25
C GLU A 166 -11.51 -9.33 -10.15
N ASP A 167 -12.05 -9.32 -8.93
CA ASP A 167 -13.49 -9.24 -8.67
C ASP A 167 -13.75 -8.28 -7.50
N LEU A 168 -14.37 -7.12 -7.80
CA LEU A 168 -14.65 -6.09 -6.80
C LEU A 168 -15.61 -6.59 -5.71
N ASP A 169 -16.63 -7.37 -6.07
CA ASP A 169 -17.63 -7.84 -5.10
C ASP A 169 -16.99 -8.74 -4.05
N LYS A 170 -16.09 -9.65 -4.47
CA LYS A 170 -15.32 -10.50 -3.55
C LYS A 170 -14.38 -9.67 -2.69
N THR A 171 -13.71 -8.70 -3.30
CA THR A 171 -12.82 -7.77 -2.59
C THR A 171 -13.59 -6.97 -1.53
N LEU A 172 -14.79 -6.46 -1.85
CA LEU A 172 -15.63 -5.75 -0.91
C LEU A 172 -16.16 -6.66 0.20
N ALA A 173 -16.55 -7.90 -0.10
CA ALA A 173 -16.94 -8.87 0.92
C ALA A 173 -15.79 -9.14 1.92
N PHE A 174 -14.54 -9.11 1.44
CA PHE A 174 -13.35 -9.28 2.27
C PHE A 174 -13.01 -8.03 3.08
N TYR A 175 -12.72 -6.92 2.41
CA TYR A 175 -12.20 -5.72 3.08
C TYR A 175 -13.30 -4.89 3.76
N ARG A 176 -14.45 -4.71 3.11
CA ARG A 176 -15.57 -3.97 3.71
C ARG A 176 -16.31 -4.81 4.75
N ASP A 177 -16.80 -6.01 4.36
CA ASP A 177 -17.74 -6.76 5.21
C ASP A 177 -17.02 -7.57 6.29
N ALA A 178 -15.89 -8.22 5.97
CA ALA A 178 -15.16 -9.01 6.96
C ALA A 178 -14.15 -8.20 7.77
N LEU A 179 -13.46 -7.21 7.21
CA LEU A 179 -12.51 -6.35 7.95
C LEU A 179 -13.15 -5.07 8.50
N GLY A 180 -14.30 -4.63 7.99
CA GLY A 180 -15.00 -3.44 8.43
C GLY A 180 -14.41 -2.14 7.89
N TYR A 181 -13.78 -2.17 6.69
CA TYR A 181 -13.35 -0.96 6.03
C TYR A 181 -14.55 -0.22 5.45
N GLU A 182 -14.49 1.12 5.41
CA GLU A 182 -15.61 1.95 5.01
C GLU A 182 -15.40 2.49 3.59
N LEU A 183 -16.40 2.33 2.71
CA LEU A 183 -16.36 2.91 1.36
C LEU A 183 -16.36 4.44 1.43
N ILE A 184 -15.40 5.06 0.75
CA ILE A 184 -15.30 6.52 0.60
C ILE A 184 -16.00 6.96 -0.69
N GLY A 185 -15.52 6.46 -1.82
CA GLY A 185 -16.00 6.82 -3.14
C GLY A 185 -15.35 6.01 -4.25
N GLU A 186 -15.66 6.38 -5.48
CA GLU A 186 -15.13 5.76 -6.68
C GLU A 186 -14.77 6.77 -7.75
N LEU A 187 -13.73 6.44 -8.52
CA LEU A 187 -13.38 7.10 -9.78
C LEU A 187 -13.58 6.11 -10.93
N ASP A 188 -14.44 6.46 -11.87
CA ASP A 188 -14.71 5.66 -13.07
C ASP A 188 -13.93 6.25 -14.25
N HIS A 189 -12.94 5.51 -14.72
CA HIS A 189 -12.16 5.82 -15.92
C HIS A 189 -12.66 4.97 -17.09
N GLY A 190 -13.92 5.18 -17.48
CA GLY A 190 -14.65 4.43 -18.48
C GLY A 190 -13.94 4.22 -19.82
N GLY A 191 -14.58 3.46 -20.71
CA GLY A 191 -14.09 3.15 -22.05
C GLY A 191 -13.75 1.65 -22.23
N PRO A 192 -13.29 1.25 -23.44
CA PRO A 192 -13.08 -0.18 -23.77
C PRO A 192 -12.00 -0.87 -22.94
N GLN A 193 -11.05 -0.10 -22.41
CA GLN A 193 -10.02 -0.54 -21.47
C GLN A 193 -10.18 0.18 -20.13
N GLY A 194 -11.42 0.58 -19.81
CA GLY A 194 -11.74 1.35 -18.62
C GLY A 194 -11.44 0.57 -17.34
N PHE A 195 -11.17 1.33 -16.31
CA PHE A 195 -10.98 0.81 -14.96
C PHE A 195 -11.76 1.64 -13.96
N LEU A 196 -12.10 1.00 -12.87
CA LEU A 196 -12.71 1.62 -11.71
C LEU A 196 -11.71 1.60 -10.57
N ILE A 197 -11.60 2.70 -9.85
CA ILE A 197 -10.86 2.77 -8.60
C ILE A 197 -11.85 2.95 -7.46
N THR A 198 -11.91 1.98 -6.55
CA THR A 198 -12.75 2.03 -5.37
C THR A 198 -11.88 2.31 -4.14
N TYR A 199 -12.25 3.32 -3.35
CA TYR A 199 -11.49 3.79 -2.19
C TYR A 199 -12.16 3.35 -0.91
N LEU A 200 -11.39 2.65 -0.03
CA LEU A 200 -11.85 2.21 1.28
C LEU A 200 -10.98 2.80 2.39
N GLN A 201 -11.62 3.38 3.41
CA GLN A 201 -10.94 3.80 4.62
C GLN A 201 -10.51 2.58 5.44
N ALA A 202 -9.23 2.38 5.57
CA ALA A 202 -8.59 1.24 6.25
C ALA A 202 -7.87 1.70 7.53
N GLY A 203 -8.62 2.20 8.51
CA GLY A 203 -8.05 2.84 9.70
C GLY A 203 -7.56 4.26 9.42
N GLY A 204 -6.26 4.50 9.58
CA GLY A 204 -5.64 5.83 9.34
C GLY A 204 -5.21 6.05 7.88
N VAL A 205 -5.34 5.07 7.01
CA VAL A 205 -4.90 5.08 5.60
C VAL A 205 -6.01 4.59 4.69
N VAL A 206 -5.80 4.66 3.38
CA VAL A 206 -6.77 4.21 2.36
C VAL A 206 -6.28 2.94 1.69
N LEU A 207 -7.19 2.02 1.40
CA LEU A 207 -6.99 0.95 0.43
C LEU A 207 -7.61 1.39 -0.90
N GLU A 208 -6.79 1.49 -1.92
CA GLU A 208 -7.18 1.88 -3.27
C GLU A 208 -7.28 0.62 -4.13
N VAL A 209 -8.47 0.31 -4.63
CA VAL A 209 -8.77 -0.94 -5.32
C VAL A 209 -9.03 -0.68 -6.79
N PHE A 210 -8.13 -1.16 -7.63
CA PHE A 210 -8.24 -1.11 -9.10
C PHE A 210 -8.94 -2.35 -9.63
N THR A 211 -9.99 -2.14 -10.42
CA THR A 211 -10.64 -3.18 -11.22
C THR A 211 -10.68 -2.78 -12.68
N PHE A 212 -10.35 -3.69 -13.57
CA PHE A 212 -10.30 -3.47 -15.01
C PHE A 212 -11.37 -4.31 -15.70
N THR A 213 -11.89 -3.83 -16.84
CA THR A 213 -12.78 -4.63 -17.69
C THR A 213 -12.03 -5.69 -18.50
N ALA A 214 -10.74 -5.44 -18.79
CA ALA A 214 -9.86 -6.40 -19.46
C ALA A 214 -9.51 -7.57 -18.54
N PRO A 215 -9.22 -8.77 -19.10
CA PRO A 215 -8.68 -9.90 -18.33
C PRO A 215 -7.38 -9.50 -17.62
N LYS A 216 -7.25 -9.85 -16.33
CA LYS A 216 -6.10 -9.52 -15.50
C LYS A 216 -5.06 -10.62 -15.54
N SER A 217 -3.81 -10.21 -15.45
CA SER A 217 -2.67 -11.12 -15.26
C SER A 217 -2.63 -11.63 -13.81
N PRO A 218 -2.17 -12.87 -13.58
CA PRO A 218 -2.08 -13.43 -12.23
C PRO A 218 -1.16 -12.63 -11.32
N ASN A 219 -1.44 -12.63 -10.00
CA ASN A 219 -0.49 -12.17 -9.00
C ASN A 219 0.71 -13.16 -8.96
N PRO A 220 1.93 -12.72 -9.20
CA PRO A 220 3.10 -13.60 -9.20
C PRO A 220 3.61 -13.91 -7.79
N TRP A 221 3.03 -13.33 -6.75
CA TRP A 221 3.51 -13.52 -5.38
C TRP A 221 3.43 -14.99 -4.94
N THR A 222 4.53 -15.46 -4.33
CA THR A 222 4.61 -16.77 -3.67
C THR A 222 5.17 -16.62 -2.27
N PRO A 223 4.73 -17.44 -1.29
CA PRO A 223 5.15 -17.27 0.11
C PRO A 223 6.63 -17.54 0.35
N ASP A 224 7.30 -18.35 -0.44
CA ASP A 224 8.64 -18.86 -0.15
C ASP A 224 9.78 -18.13 -0.86
N GLU A 225 9.46 -17.19 -1.76
CA GLU A 225 10.48 -16.49 -2.54
C GLU A 225 11.00 -15.22 -1.86
N PRO A 226 12.35 -15.00 -1.86
CA PRO A 226 12.93 -13.74 -1.45
C PRO A 226 12.62 -12.67 -2.51
N ARG A 227 11.56 -11.92 -2.30
CA ARG A 227 11.09 -10.91 -3.24
C ARG A 227 11.53 -9.52 -2.81
N LEU A 228 12.08 -8.75 -3.76
CA LEU A 228 12.29 -7.30 -3.64
C LEU A 228 10.98 -6.54 -3.86
N GLY A 229 10.96 -5.25 -3.53
CA GLY A 229 9.79 -4.40 -3.68
C GLY A 229 8.65 -4.73 -2.72
N LEU A 230 7.40 -4.48 -3.14
CA LEU A 230 6.21 -4.62 -2.29
C LEU A 230 5.90 -6.09 -2.01
N ARG A 231 5.84 -6.48 -0.73
CA ARG A 231 5.73 -7.89 -0.30
C ARG A 231 4.45 -8.25 0.41
N GLY A 232 3.80 -7.28 1.05
CA GLY A 232 2.57 -7.55 1.80
C GLY A 232 2.10 -6.38 2.63
N ILE A 233 0.92 -6.54 3.20
CA ILE A 233 0.22 -5.53 3.99
C ILE A 233 -0.02 -6.08 5.39
N GLY A 234 0.39 -5.36 6.42
CA GLY A 234 0.04 -5.66 7.80
C GLY A 234 -1.32 -5.06 8.17
N ILE A 235 -2.23 -5.88 8.63
CA ILE A 235 -3.56 -5.45 9.08
C ILE A 235 -3.67 -5.59 10.61
N GLY A 236 -4.04 -4.51 11.29
CA GLY A 236 -4.32 -4.51 12.72
C GLY A 236 -5.69 -5.09 13.00
N VAL A 237 -5.77 -6.08 13.88
CA VAL A 237 -7.02 -6.72 14.28
C VAL A 237 -7.05 -6.90 15.80
N ALA A 238 -8.25 -6.96 16.38
CA ALA A 238 -8.37 -7.11 17.83
C ALA A 238 -7.85 -8.46 18.32
N ASP A 239 -8.16 -9.52 17.60
CA ASP A 239 -7.75 -10.90 17.84
C ASP A 239 -7.35 -11.54 16.51
N PRO A 240 -6.05 -11.83 16.28
CA PRO A 240 -5.58 -12.42 15.02
C PRO A 240 -6.19 -13.79 14.72
N ASP A 241 -6.40 -14.65 15.72
CA ASP A 241 -6.96 -15.98 15.50
C ASP A 241 -8.47 -15.91 15.13
N GLU A 242 -9.21 -15.00 15.73
CA GLU A 242 -10.59 -14.74 15.33
C GLU A 242 -10.66 -14.12 13.94
N ALA A 243 -9.78 -13.17 13.64
CA ALA A 243 -9.68 -12.54 12.33
C ALA A 243 -9.38 -13.58 11.24
N VAL A 244 -8.44 -14.51 11.45
CA VAL A 244 -8.14 -15.59 10.51
C VAL A 244 -9.39 -16.41 10.19
N ARG A 245 -10.15 -16.85 11.20
CA ARG A 245 -11.38 -17.63 10.98
C ARG A 245 -12.41 -16.85 10.16
N ARG A 246 -12.60 -15.56 10.46
CA ARG A 246 -13.54 -14.69 9.75
C ARG A 246 -13.11 -14.44 8.30
N LEU A 247 -11.81 -14.18 8.09
CA LEU A 247 -11.25 -13.92 6.78
C LEU A 247 -11.23 -15.18 5.90
N ALA A 248 -10.97 -16.37 6.50
CA ALA A 248 -11.09 -17.64 5.78
C ALA A 248 -12.52 -17.88 5.27
N ALA A 249 -13.53 -17.51 6.05
CA ALA A 249 -14.93 -17.56 5.61
C ALA A 249 -15.25 -16.57 4.48
N ALA A 250 -14.44 -15.51 4.33
CA ALA A 250 -14.52 -14.50 3.26
C ALA A 250 -13.56 -14.80 2.08
N GLY A 251 -12.94 -15.99 2.04
CA GLY A 251 -12.10 -16.45 0.93
C GLY A 251 -10.60 -16.22 1.10
N ALA A 252 -10.11 -15.96 2.31
CA ALA A 252 -8.67 -15.96 2.56
C ALA A 252 -8.11 -17.37 2.69
N ASP A 253 -6.90 -17.56 2.17
CA ASP A 253 -6.10 -18.75 2.43
C ASP A 253 -5.03 -18.45 3.49
N GLU A 254 -4.93 -19.28 4.52
CA GLU A 254 -3.86 -19.19 5.49
C GLU A 254 -2.59 -19.82 4.93
N VAL A 255 -1.46 -19.10 5.06
CA VAL A 255 -0.13 -19.60 4.67
C VAL A 255 0.48 -20.35 5.85
N PRO A 256 0.62 -21.70 5.80
CA PRO A 256 1.16 -22.50 6.89
C PRO A 256 2.64 -22.24 7.16
N GLY A 257 3.07 -22.48 8.40
CA GLY A 257 4.49 -22.49 8.77
C GLY A 257 5.12 -21.11 8.96
N ASP A 258 4.36 -20.05 8.81
CA ASP A 258 4.83 -18.71 9.11
C ASP A 258 4.70 -18.43 10.61
N GLY A 259 5.70 -18.86 11.38
CA GLY A 259 5.84 -18.56 12.81
C GLY A 259 6.08 -17.09 13.13
N GLY A 260 5.50 -16.23 12.31
CA GLY A 260 5.60 -14.79 12.17
C GLY A 260 6.02 -13.97 13.38
N ASP A 261 6.51 -12.78 13.09
CA ASP A 261 6.81 -11.75 14.08
C ASP A 261 5.63 -11.48 15.01
N ALA A 262 5.88 -11.53 16.32
CA ALA A 262 4.95 -11.06 17.36
C ALA A 262 3.54 -11.68 17.33
N GLY A 263 3.38 -12.95 16.90
CA GLY A 263 2.08 -13.63 16.90
C GLY A 263 1.16 -13.27 15.74
N GLY A 264 1.68 -12.66 14.68
CA GLY A 264 0.92 -12.38 13.47
C GLY A 264 0.69 -13.64 12.61
N ARG A 265 -0.43 -13.67 11.88
CA ARG A 265 -0.82 -14.78 10.98
C ARG A 265 -0.77 -14.28 9.53
N LEU A 266 -0.07 -15.01 8.66
CA LEU A 266 0.01 -14.70 7.25
C LEU A 266 -1.17 -15.35 6.49
N LEU A 267 -1.83 -14.57 5.69
CA LEU A 267 -2.96 -14.93 4.85
C LEU A 267 -2.74 -14.40 3.45
N THR A 268 -3.46 -14.94 2.49
CA THR A 268 -3.71 -14.28 1.22
C THR A 268 -5.21 -14.06 1.04
N ASP A 269 -5.59 -12.95 0.39
CA ASP A 269 -6.95 -12.77 -0.07
C ASP A 269 -7.23 -13.57 -1.35
N SER A 270 -8.41 -13.41 -1.94
CA SER A 270 -8.83 -14.12 -3.17
C SER A 270 -7.97 -13.80 -4.40
N ASP A 271 -7.19 -12.73 -4.37
CA ASP A 271 -6.25 -12.31 -5.43
C ASP A 271 -4.80 -12.68 -5.12
N GLY A 272 -4.57 -13.43 -4.05
CA GLY A 272 -3.25 -13.83 -3.61
C GLY A 272 -2.45 -12.68 -2.98
N ILE A 273 -3.10 -11.59 -2.57
CA ILE A 273 -2.44 -10.46 -1.90
C ILE A 273 -2.04 -10.89 -0.49
N PRO A 274 -0.74 -10.82 -0.14
CA PRO A 274 -0.29 -11.24 1.18
C PRO A 274 -0.67 -10.24 2.26
N LEU A 275 -1.39 -10.76 3.26
CA LEU A 275 -1.88 -10.00 4.40
C LEU A 275 -1.37 -10.60 5.70
N ARG A 276 -0.82 -9.78 6.58
CA ARG A 276 -0.44 -10.24 7.91
C ARG A 276 -1.39 -9.65 8.96
N ALA A 277 -2.21 -10.51 9.56
CA ALA A 277 -3.05 -10.14 10.69
C ALA A 277 -2.18 -10.01 11.96
N VAL A 278 -2.11 -8.82 12.55
CA VAL A 278 -1.36 -8.53 13.77
C VAL A 278 -2.27 -7.89 14.82
N PRO A 279 -1.95 -8.03 16.13
CA PRO A 279 -2.73 -7.35 17.16
C PRO A 279 -2.79 -5.83 16.91
N ALA A 280 -4.00 -5.25 17.02
CA ALA A 280 -4.17 -3.81 17.04
C ALA A 280 -3.56 -3.27 18.36
N ARG A 281 -2.60 -2.35 18.26
CA ARG A 281 -2.05 -1.63 19.41
C ARG A 281 -2.84 -0.37 19.68
#